data_229d5e7a9e3372be2594f6db8ef2a911
#
_entry.id   229d5e7a9e3372be2594f6db8ef2a911
#
_cell.length_a   1.000
_cell.length_b   1.000
_cell.length_c   1.000
_cell.angle_alpha   90.00
_cell.angle_beta   90.00
_cell.angle_gamma   90.00
#
_symmetry.space_group_name_H-M   'P 1'
#
loop_
_entity.id
_entity.type
_entity.pdbx_description
1 polymer ?
#
loop_
_entity_poly.entity_id
_entity_poly.type
_entity_poly.pdbx_seq_one_letter_code
_entity_poly.pdbx_strand_id
1 'polypeptide(L)'
;MCGTKYSYPEKCDHCGTRNEYISIGPGVERIQEEISSLVPNAKVQIISSDHLKNMNELKNTFNKIVNGKIDVVIGTQIIAKGHNFPLLSFVGIIDIDVALQGGDIRATEKTFQLLRQVVGRSGRFDVLG
;
A
#
# COMPACT_ATOMS: atom_id res chain seq x y z
N MET A 1 -13.92 -8.43 -3.76
CA MET A 1 -14.63 -8.09 -2.49
C MET A 1 -15.93 -7.42 -2.84
N CYS A 2 -17.02 -7.69 -2.08
CA CYS A 2 -18.38 -7.23 -2.43
C CYS A 2 -18.68 -5.76 -2.11
N GLY A 3 -17.76 -5.03 -1.46
CA GLY A 3 -17.95 -3.63 -1.06
C GLY A 3 -18.99 -3.41 0.07
N THR A 4 -19.41 -4.47 0.74
CA THR A 4 -20.36 -4.39 1.85
C THR A 4 -19.69 -3.72 3.05
N LYS A 5 -20.28 -2.63 3.52
CA LYS A 5 -19.83 -1.94 4.73
C LYS A 5 -20.54 -2.54 5.94
N TYR A 6 -19.76 -2.96 6.91
CA TYR A 6 -20.27 -3.39 8.22
C TYR A 6 -19.90 -2.34 9.27
N SER A 7 -20.79 -2.10 10.22
CA SER A 7 -20.42 -1.39 11.44
C SER A 7 -19.53 -2.29 12.29
N TYR A 8 -18.64 -1.69 13.07
CA TYR A 8 -17.81 -2.44 14.02
C TYR A 8 -18.74 -3.22 14.98
N PRO A 9 -18.57 -4.54 15.10
CA PRO A 9 -19.37 -5.30 16.03
C PRO A 9 -18.97 -4.96 17.48
N GLU A 10 -19.92 -4.71 18.34
CA GLU A 10 -19.67 -4.39 19.76
C GLU A 10 -19.15 -5.59 20.56
N LYS A 11 -19.38 -6.77 20.06
CA LYS A 11 -18.95 -8.04 20.69
C LYS A 11 -18.58 -9.07 19.63
N CYS A 12 -17.67 -9.97 19.97
CA CYS A 12 -17.35 -11.12 19.14
C CYS A 12 -18.51 -12.11 19.11
N ASP A 13 -19.00 -12.46 17.92
CA ASP A 13 -20.10 -13.41 17.77
C ASP A 13 -19.75 -14.83 18.24
N HIS A 14 -18.46 -15.15 18.33
CA HIS A 14 -17.98 -16.49 18.69
C HIS A 14 -17.73 -16.66 20.20
N CYS A 15 -17.07 -15.69 20.84
CA CYS A 15 -16.69 -15.78 22.27
C CYS A 15 -17.40 -14.74 23.15
N GLY A 16 -18.19 -13.83 22.58
CA GLY A 16 -18.95 -12.80 23.32
C GLY A 16 -18.12 -11.68 23.94
N THR A 17 -16.79 -11.66 23.74
CA THR A 17 -15.89 -10.63 24.27
C THR A 17 -16.22 -9.27 23.66
N ARG A 18 -16.20 -8.22 24.47
CA ARG A 18 -16.52 -6.84 24.03
C ARG A 18 -15.24 -6.03 23.89
N ASN A 19 -15.21 -5.15 22.87
CA ASN A 19 -14.16 -4.15 22.66
C ASN A 19 -12.72 -4.69 22.49
N GLU A 20 -12.54 -5.93 22.08
CA GLU A 20 -11.21 -6.52 21.82
C GLU A 20 -10.85 -6.61 20.33
N TYR A 21 -11.58 -5.90 19.48
CA TYR A 21 -11.18 -5.79 18.05
C TYR A 21 -10.01 -4.84 17.92
N ILE A 22 -8.87 -5.37 17.52
CA ILE A 22 -7.68 -4.58 17.21
C ILE A 22 -7.68 -4.31 15.71
N SER A 23 -7.63 -3.03 15.34
CA SER A 23 -7.42 -2.64 13.94
C SER A 23 -6.00 -3.05 13.52
N ILE A 24 -5.90 -3.94 12.54
CA ILE A 24 -4.62 -4.42 12.04
C ILE A 24 -4.20 -3.51 10.88
N GLY A 25 -3.24 -2.65 11.14
CA GLY A 25 -2.62 -1.75 10.18
C GLY A 25 -3.52 -0.57 9.73
N PRO A 26 -2.92 0.53 9.30
CA PRO A 26 -3.65 1.61 8.65
C PRO A 26 -4.05 1.16 7.23
N GLY A 27 -5.32 1.33 6.88
CA GLY A 27 -5.76 1.16 5.50
C GLY A 27 -5.09 2.18 4.57
N VAL A 28 -5.04 1.90 3.28
CA VAL A 28 -4.43 2.81 2.28
C VAL A 28 -5.11 4.18 2.26
N GLU A 29 -6.38 4.24 2.61
CA GLU A 29 -7.17 5.47 2.71
C GLU A 29 -6.66 6.36 3.85
N ARG A 30 -6.40 5.79 5.02
CA ARG A 30 -5.86 6.52 6.17
C ARG A 30 -4.46 7.06 5.88
N ILE A 31 -3.62 6.26 5.23
CA ILE A 31 -2.30 6.71 4.80
C ILE A 31 -2.42 7.88 3.82
N GLN A 32 -3.40 7.84 2.91
CA GLN A 32 -3.67 8.95 1.99
C GLN A 32 -4.05 10.23 2.73
N GLU A 33 -4.94 10.15 3.72
CA GLU A 33 -5.37 11.28 4.54
C GLU A 33 -4.18 11.91 5.28
N GLU A 34 -3.35 11.08 5.92
CA GLU A 34 -2.15 11.54 6.64
C GLU A 34 -1.15 12.20 5.70
N ILE A 35 -0.85 11.59 4.56
CA ILE A 35 0.08 12.18 3.56
C ILE A 35 -0.49 13.47 2.99
N SER A 36 -1.78 13.52 2.67
CA SER A 36 -2.41 14.73 2.15
C SER A 36 -2.40 15.88 3.16
N SER A 37 -2.43 15.58 4.45
CA SER A 37 -2.27 16.55 5.52
C SER A 37 -0.82 17.07 5.65
N LEU A 38 0.16 16.17 5.50
CA LEU A 38 1.59 16.50 5.60
C LEU A 38 2.10 17.24 4.37
N VAL A 39 1.60 16.90 3.19
CA VAL A 39 2.02 17.49 1.91
C VAL A 39 0.78 17.89 1.10
N PRO A 40 0.12 19.03 1.44
CA PRO A 40 -1.19 19.38 0.86
C PRO A 40 -1.19 19.60 -0.66
N ASN A 41 -0.04 19.91 -1.26
CA ASN A 41 0.08 20.17 -2.69
C ASN A 41 0.48 18.92 -3.49
N ALA A 42 0.75 17.80 -2.83
CA ALA A 42 1.14 16.57 -3.50
C ALA A 42 -0.06 15.87 -4.17
N LYS A 43 0.14 15.42 -5.39
CA LYS A 43 -0.83 14.59 -6.10
C LYS A 43 -0.67 13.15 -5.66
N VAL A 44 -1.53 12.71 -4.74
CA VAL A 44 -1.50 11.39 -4.15
C VAL A 44 -2.41 10.45 -4.94
N GLN A 45 -1.92 9.25 -5.27
CA GLN A 45 -2.67 8.21 -5.97
C GLN A 45 -2.61 6.89 -5.21
N ILE A 46 -3.77 6.30 -4.94
CA ILE A 46 -3.86 4.93 -4.41
C ILE A 46 -3.87 3.93 -5.56
N ILE A 47 -3.08 2.87 -5.41
CA ILE A 47 -3.08 1.69 -6.28
C ILE A 47 -3.32 0.45 -5.42
N SER A 48 -4.55 -0.03 -5.41
CA SER A 48 -4.91 -1.30 -4.78
C SER A 48 -5.88 -2.06 -5.67
N SER A 49 -6.05 -3.36 -5.42
CA SER A 49 -6.99 -4.20 -6.16
C SER A 49 -8.43 -3.71 -6.06
N ASP A 50 -8.78 -3.01 -4.97
CA ASP A 50 -10.13 -2.52 -4.73
C ASP A 50 -10.39 -1.16 -5.42
N HIS A 51 -9.35 -0.37 -5.67
CA HIS A 51 -9.44 0.95 -6.30
C HIS A 51 -9.31 0.91 -7.83
N LEU A 52 -8.68 -0.11 -8.38
CA LEU A 52 -8.49 -0.24 -9.82
C LEU A 52 -9.41 -1.33 -10.37
N LYS A 53 -10.50 -0.89 -10.99
CA LYS A 53 -11.57 -1.79 -11.47
C LYS A 53 -11.22 -2.52 -12.76
N ASN A 54 -10.27 -2.00 -13.56
CA ASN A 54 -9.90 -2.60 -14.84
C ASN A 54 -8.45 -2.32 -15.24
N MET A 55 -7.94 -3.12 -16.18
CA MET A 55 -6.56 -3.03 -16.67
C MET A 55 -6.27 -1.71 -17.41
N ASN A 56 -7.26 -1.06 -17.98
CA ASN A 56 -7.06 0.22 -18.70
C ASN A 56 -6.84 1.37 -17.71
N GLU A 57 -7.58 1.40 -16.60
CA GLU A 57 -7.35 2.35 -15.52
C GLU A 57 -5.96 2.17 -14.92
N LEU A 58 -5.55 0.93 -14.69
CA LEU A 58 -4.21 0.60 -14.22
C LEU A 58 -3.13 1.16 -15.15
N LYS A 59 -3.22 0.88 -16.45
CA LYS A 59 -2.28 1.40 -17.46
C LYS A 59 -2.24 2.93 -17.50
N ASN A 60 -3.40 3.58 -17.46
CA ASN A 60 -3.49 5.04 -17.44
C ASN A 60 -2.84 5.62 -16.18
N THR A 61 -3.04 5.01 -15.04
CA THR A 61 -2.42 5.42 -13.78
C THR A 61 -0.90 5.27 -13.84
N PHE A 62 -0.39 4.15 -14.35
CA PHE A 62 1.05 3.97 -14.54
C PHE A 62 1.65 5.00 -15.51
N ASN A 63 0.97 5.31 -16.60
CA ASN A 63 1.42 6.36 -17.53
C ASN A 63 1.51 7.73 -16.84
N LYS A 64 0.57 8.06 -15.95
CA LYS A 64 0.61 9.30 -15.17
C LYS A 64 1.82 9.33 -14.23
N ILE A 65 2.12 8.21 -13.58
CA ILE A 65 3.28 8.09 -12.67
C ILE A 65 4.59 8.26 -13.43
N VAL A 66 4.77 7.51 -14.52
CA VAL A 66 5.98 7.57 -15.36
C VAL A 66 6.21 8.96 -15.94
N ASN A 67 5.15 9.70 -16.26
CA ASN A 67 5.22 11.08 -16.75
C ASN A 67 5.32 12.14 -15.64
N GLY A 68 5.55 11.76 -14.38
CA GLY A 68 5.71 12.71 -13.27
C GLY A 68 4.46 13.51 -12.93
N LYS A 69 3.27 13.01 -13.28
CA LYS A 69 2.00 13.68 -12.97
C LYS A 69 1.44 13.33 -11.59
N ILE A 70 2.08 12.40 -10.90
CA ILE A 70 1.73 11.93 -9.56
C ILE A 70 2.99 12.01 -8.71
N ASP A 71 2.87 12.63 -7.54
CA ASP A 71 3.99 12.88 -6.64
C ASP A 71 4.15 11.76 -5.60
N VAL A 72 3.04 11.19 -5.14
CA VAL A 72 3.02 10.12 -4.15
C VAL A 72 2.11 8.99 -4.61
N VAL A 73 2.63 7.78 -4.55
CA VAL A 73 1.86 6.56 -4.83
C VAL A 73 1.75 5.73 -3.56
N ILE A 74 0.52 5.45 -3.16
CA ILE A 74 0.21 4.59 -2.01
C ILE A 74 -0.34 3.28 -2.56
N GLY A 75 0.17 2.17 -2.08
CA GLY A 75 -0.39 0.90 -2.49
C GLY A 75 0.12 -0.30 -1.73
N THR A 76 -0.47 -1.42 -2.06
CA THR A 76 -0.12 -2.73 -1.52
C THR A 76 0.96 -3.40 -2.38
N GLN A 77 1.22 -4.67 -2.14
CA GLN A 77 2.24 -5.46 -2.85
C GLN A 77 2.14 -5.42 -4.40
N ILE A 78 0.99 -5.02 -4.95
CA ILE A 78 0.79 -4.93 -6.40
C ILE A 78 1.75 -3.93 -7.07
N ILE A 79 2.12 -2.85 -6.36
CA ILE A 79 3.07 -1.85 -6.86
C ILE A 79 4.49 -2.41 -6.89
N ALA A 80 4.82 -3.28 -5.95
CA ALA A 80 6.15 -3.88 -5.85
C ALA A 80 6.44 -4.85 -7.01
N LYS A 81 5.41 -5.38 -7.68
CA LYS A 81 5.57 -6.41 -8.72
C LYS A 81 5.57 -5.81 -10.13
N GLY A 82 6.69 -5.96 -10.82
CA GLY A 82 6.72 -5.88 -12.30
C GLY A 82 6.78 -4.49 -12.95
N HIS A 83 6.60 -3.38 -12.23
CA HIS A 83 6.59 -2.04 -12.83
C HIS A 83 7.88 -1.28 -12.52
N ASN A 84 8.39 -0.57 -13.52
CA ASN A 84 9.55 0.30 -13.39
C ASN A 84 9.08 1.76 -13.25
N PHE A 85 9.57 2.45 -12.21
CA PHE A 85 9.26 3.85 -11.94
C PHE A 85 10.55 4.67 -12.04
N PRO A 86 10.88 5.23 -13.20
CA PRO A 86 12.18 5.88 -13.42
C PRO A 86 12.41 7.13 -12.55
N LEU A 87 11.33 7.80 -12.15
CA LEU A 87 11.38 9.01 -11.33
C LEU A 87 11.22 8.75 -9.83
N LEU A 88 11.24 7.48 -9.41
CA LEU A 88 11.05 7.11 -8.01
C LEU A 88 12.33 7.42 -7.21
N SER A 89 12.26 8.40 -6.32
CA SER A 89 13.36 8.82 -5.46
C SER A 89 13.31 8.18 -4.07
N PHE A 90 12.12 7.93 -3.53
CA PHE A 90 11.93 7.42 -2.18
C PHE A 90 10.87 6.32 -2.13
N VAL A 91 11.10 5.31 -1.29
CA VAL A 91 10.11 4.26 -0.99
C VAL A 91 10.03 4.09 0.52
N GLY A 92 8.83 4.26 1.05
CA GLY A 92 8.49 3.96 2.44
C GLY A 92 7.71 2.64 2.54
N ILE A 93 8.04 1.82 3.52
CA ILE A 93 7.30 0.59 3.82
C ILE A 93 6.70 0.75 5.20
N ILE A 94 5.38 0.65 5.27
CA ILE A 94 4.61 0.85 6.49
C ILE A 94 4.17 -0.52 7.02
N ASP A 95 4.23 -0.70 8.34
CA ASP A 95 3.76 -1.89 9.07
C ASP A 95 4.36 -3.22 8.59
N ILE A 96 5.64 -3.23 8.29
CA ILE A 96 6.33 -4.46 7.88
C ILE A 96 6.24 -5.56 8.94
N ASP A 97 6.12 -5.18 10.21
CA ASP A 97 6.06 -6.09 11.35
C ASP A 97 4.76 -6.89 11.37
N VAL A 98 3.66 -6.33 10.86
CA VAL A 98 2.37 -7.02 10.76
C VAL A 98 2.49 -8.25 9.86
N ALA A 99 3.29 -8.16 8.80
CA ALA A 99 3.54 -9.29 7.92
C ALA A 99 4.28 -10.44 8.61
N LEU A 100 5.05 -10.15 9.68
CA LEU A 100 5.81 -11.14 10.44
C LEU A 100 4.99 -11.78 11.57
N GLN A 101 3.90 -11.14 12.02
CA GLN A 101 3.09 -11.59 13.15
C GLN A 101 2.04 -12.66 12.79
N GLY A 102 1.83 -12.93 11.52
CA GLY A 102 0.70 -13.73 11.00
C GLY A 102 0.79 -15.25 11.16
N GLY A 103 1.77 -15.81 11.89
CA GLY A 103 1.89 -17.27 12.10
C GLY A 103 2.24 -18.08 10.84
N ASP A 104 2.44 -17.44 9.68
CA ASP A 104 2.90 -18.10 8.46
C ASP A 104 4.43 -18.34 8.55
N ILE A 105 4.83 -19.61 8.50
CA ILE A 105 6.24 -20.03 8.55
C ILE A 105 7.07 -19.34 7.45
N ARG A 106 6.44 -18.97 6.33
CA ARG A 106 7.08 -18.31 5.20
C ARG A 106 6.92 -16.77 5.22
N ALA A 107 6.35 -16.21 6.28
CA ALA A 107 6.13 -14.77 6.37
C ALA A 107 7.44 -13.99 6.26
N THR A 108 8.47 -14.42 6.96
CA THR A 108 9.81 -13.82 6.92
C THR A 108 10.42 -13.84 5.52
N GLU A 109 10.33 -14.98 4.83
CA GLU A 109 10.84 -15.13 3.46
C GLU A 109 10.09 -14.21 2.49
N LYS A 110 8.77 -14.21 2.54
CA LYS A 110 7.92 -13.33 1.71
C LYS A 110 8.20 -11.85 1.95
N THR A 111 8.36 -11.47 3.22
CA THR A 111 8.69 -10.10 3.61
C THR A 111 10.07 -9.69 3.09
N PHE A 112 11.06 -10.55 3.21
CA PHE A 112 12.40 -10.29 2.69
C PHE A 112 12.41 -10.18 1.16
N GLN A 113 11.68 -11.04 0.46
CA GLN A 113 11.52 -10.96 -1.00
C GLN A 113 10.85 -9.64 -1.42
N LEU A 114 9.82 -9.20 -0.70
CA LEU A 114 9.16 -7.93 -0.94
C LEU A 114 10.13 -6.77 -0.74
N LEU A 115 10.86 -6.75 0.37
CA LEU A 115 11.89 -5.74 0.66
C LEU A 115 12.90 -5.63 -0.50
N ARG A 116 13.46 -6.75 -0.95
CA ARG A 116 14.41 -6.76 -2.07
C ARG A 116 13.81 -6.21 -3.36
N GLN A 117 12.53 -6.52 -3.63
CA GLN A 117 11.85 -5.99 -4.80
C GLN A 117 11.66 -4.48 -4.74
N VAL A 118 11.40 -3.94 -3.55
CA VAL A 118 11.13 -2.53 -3.33
C VAL A 118 12.42 -1.70 -3.29
N VAL A 119 13.41 -2.13 -2.51
CA VAL A 119 14.72 -1.45 -2.39
C VAL A 119 15.40 -1.28 -3.74
N GLY A 120 15.30 -2.24 -4.63
CA GLY A 120 15.89 -2.16 -5.96
C GLY A 120 15.14 -1.22 -6.93
N ARG A 121 14.17 -0.42 -6.48
CA ARG A 121 13.37 0.47 -7.34
C ARG A 121 13.67 1.94 -7.17
N SER A 122 14.10 2.38 -5.99
CA SER A 122 14.56 3.75 -5.76
C SER A 122 15.99 3.95 -6.28
N GLY A 123 16.37 5.17 -6.62
CA GLY A 123 17.72 5.54 -7.05
C GLY A 123 18.16 4.98 -8.40
N ARG A 124 17.22 4.62 -9.26
CA ARG A 124 17.51 4.24 -10.66
C ARG A 124 17.42 5.47 -11.55
N PHE A 125 18.27 5.52 -12.57
CA PHE A 125 18.36 6.65 -13.51
C PHE A 125 18.71 7.95 -12.79
N ASP A 126 19.62 8.61 -12.79
CA ASP A 126 20.08 9.93 -12.32
C ASP A 126 19.35 10.55 -11.10
N VAL A 127 18.45 9.80 -10.47
CA VAL A 127 17.74 10.21 -9.25
C VAL A 127 18.35 9.49 -8.06
N LEU A 128 18.90 10.28 -7.10
CA LEU A 128 19.38 9.73 -5.83
C LEU A 128 18.21 9.14 -5.05
N GLY A 129 18.32 7.89 -4.68
CA GLY A 129 17.33 7.17 -3.87
C GLY A 129 17.62 7.22 -2.37
#